data_62a8ad5a6fc4e697da138f2e65c02212
#
_entry.id   62a8ad5a6fc4e697da138f2e65c02212
#
_cell.length_a   1.000
_cell.length_b   1.000
_cell.length_c   1.000
_cell.angle_alpha   90.00
_cell.angle_beta   90.00
_cell.angle_gamma   90.00
#
_symmetry.space_group_name_H-M   'P 1'
#
loop_
_entity.id
_entity.type
_entity.pdbx_description
1 polymer ?
#
loop_
_entity_poly.entity_id
_entity_poly.type
_entity_poly.pdbx_seq_one_letter_code
_entity_poly.pdbx_strand_id
1 'polypeptide(L)'
;MGGDAISAINLLMWDKCNIPQELIQGILEGGLSKIQEAGAALLGGHTIADSEQKYGLSVNGIINPKKIWRNNTAKIGDVIILTKPIGLGILTTALKANKLESNTIEKISKIMSELNLKSKNIAQNYKISACTDITGFGLLGHLLEMTTKNTSLEIYSNNIPLIEESIIFAKKGIIPGGSYANKEAIHNKCNFNLAQDSIFRELDILLFDAQTSGGLALAINENEANKLIQHLKDEGIECANVISKVVENKESKLNIL
;
A
#
# COMPACT_ATOMS: atom_id res chain seq x y z
N MET A 1 -0.01 -8.67 -7.66
CA MET A 1 0.56 -9.15 -8.94
C MET A 1 -0.21 -10.37 -9.50
N GLY A 2 -1.32 -10.79 -8.83
CA GLY A 2 -2.27 -11.81 -9.32
C GLY A 2 -1.93 -13.26 -8.97
N GLY A 3 -0.80 -13.52 -8.29
CA GLY A 3 -0.39 -14.88 -7.89
C GLY A 3 -1.05 -15.38 -6.61
N ASP A 4 -0.90 -16.67 -6.34
CA ASP A 4 -1.35 -17.35 -5.15
C ASP A 4 -0.16 -17.79 -4.31
N ALA A 5 -0.16 -17.47 -3.01
CA ALA A 5 0.86 -17.95 -2.08
C ALA A 5 0.67 -19.45 -1.85
N ILE A 6 1.79 -20.21 -1.81
CA ILE A 6 1.76 -21.66 -1.55
C ILE A 6 2.52 -22.05 -0.29
N SER A 7 3.57 -21.29 0.05
CA SER A 7 4.36 -21.56 1.25
C SER A 7 5.07 -20.31 1.76
N ALA A 8 5.39 -20.32 3.04
CA ALA A 8 6.18 -19.29 3.68
C ALA A 8 7.17 -19.90 4.68
N ILE A 9 8.25 -19.17 4.95
CA ILE A 9 9.18 -19.43 6.06
C ILE A 9 9.29 -18.16 6.91
N ASN A 10 9.38 -18.34 8.24
CA ASN A 10 9.57 -17.24 9.19
C ASN A 10 11.03 -16.79 9.21
N LEU A 11 11.22 -15.47 9.30
CA LEU A 11 12.49 -14.81 9.60
C LEU A 11 12.31 -14.00 10.86
N LEU A 12 12.95 -14.41 11.96
CA LEU A 12 12.82 -13.79 13.27
C LEU A 12 14.18 -13.33 13.78
N MET A 13 14.35 -12.02 13.95
CA MET A 13 15.44 -11.42 14.71
C MET A 13 14.89 -11.06 16.09
N TRP A 14 15.36 -11.78 17.13
CA TRP A 14 14.78 -11.67 18.46
C TRP A 14 15.67 -10.88 19.41
N ASP A 15 15.14 -9.74 19.85
CA ASP A 15 15.69 -8.99 20.97
C ASP A 15 15.32 -9.65 22.32
N LYS A 16 16.13 -10.62 22.73
CA LYS A 16 15.89 -11.38 23.96
C LYS A 16 15.96 -10.53 25.24
N CYS A 17 16.59 -9.37 25.19
CA CYS A 17 16.76 -8.49 26.35
C CYS A 17 15.49 -7.69 26.65
N ASN A 18 14.76 -7.28 25.60
CA ASN A 18 13.62 -6.37 25.74
C ASN A 18 12.27 -7.02 25.40
N ILE A 19 12.28 -8.15 24.65
CA ILE A 19 11.05 -8.80 24.18
C ILE A 19 10.92 -10.19 24.82
N PRO A 20 9.98 -10.39 25.78
CA PRO A 20 9.76 -11.68 26.42
C PRO A 20 9.19 -12.72 25.45
N GLN A 21 9.39 -13.99 25.78
CA GLN A 21 9.05 -15.11 24.92
C GLN A 21 7.55 -15.18 24.57
N GLU A 22 6.68 -14.78 25.49
CA GLU A 22 5.22 -14.77 25.31
C GLU A 22 4.81 -13.82 24.17
N LEU A 23 5.48 -12.66 24.04
CA LEU A 23 5.23 -11.74 22.92
C LEU A 23 5.71 -12.30 21.58
N ILE A 24 6.84 -13.03 21.58
CA ILE A 24 7.32 -13.72 20.37
C ILE A 24 6.32 -14.78 19.91
N GLN A 25 5.74 -15.54 20.84
CA GLN A 25 4.70 -16.51 20.51
C GLN A 25 3.52 -15.82 19.80
N GLY A 26 3.02 -14.72 20.34
CA GLY A 26 1.92 -13.95 19.72
C GLY A 26 2.26 -13.43 18.33
N ILE A 27 3.52 -12.99 18.10
CA ILE A 27 3.99 -12.57 16.77
C ILE A 27 3.96 -13.74 15.77
N LEU A 28 4.47 -14.91 16.18
CA LEU A 28 4.50 -16.10 15.33
C LEU A 28 3.08 -16.63 15.05
N GLU A 29 2.19 -16.63 16.04
CA GLU A 29 0.78 -17.01 15.87
C GLU A 29 0.05 -16.06 14.92
N GLY A 30 0.28 -14.74 15.02
CA GLY A 30 -0.24 -13.74 14.09
C GLY A 30 0.24 -13.98 12.65
N GLY A 31 1.53 -14.26 12.48
CA GLY A 31 2.11 -14.63 11.18
C GLY A 31 1.49 -15.90 10.60
N LEU A 32 1.39 -16.95 11.41
CA LEU A 32 0.76 -18.22 11.03
C LEU A 32 -0.70 -18.03 10.60
N SER A 33 -1.46 -17.26 11.35
CA SER A 33 -2.86 -16.92 11.00
C SER A 33 -2.98 -16.32 9.61
N LYS A 34 -2.08 -15.39 9.25
CA LYS A 34 -2.08 -14.76 7.92
C LYS A 34 -1.60 -15.68 6.80
N ILE A 35 -0.67 -16.56 7.07
CA ILE A 35 -0.24 -17.60 6.12
C ILE A 35 -1.40 -18.53 5.81
N GLN A 36 -2.14 -18.98 6.83
CA GLN A 36 -3.31 -19.85 6.69
C GLN A 36 -4.46 -19.14 5.95
N GLU A 37 -4.74 -17.86 6.29
CA GLU A 37 -5.72 -17.02 5.57
C GLU A 37 -5.38 -16.90 4.08
N ALA A 38 -4.10 -16.84 3.73
CA ALA A 38 -3.63 -16.83 2.34
C ALA A 38 -3.70 -18.20 1.64
N GLY A 39 -4.08 -19.28 2.36
CA GLY A 39 -4.10 -20.64 1.83
C GLY A 39 -2.71 -21.27 1.67
N ALA A 40 -1.69 -20.72 2.31
CA ALA A 40 -0.30 -21.17 2.22
C ALA A 40 0.11 -22.05 3.42
N ALA A 41 1.18 -22.83 3.25
CA ALA A 41 1.77 -23.65 4.31
C ALA A 41 2.99 -22.96 4.94
N LEU A 42 3.09 -22.97 6.26
CA LEU A 42 4.32 -22.61 6.97
C LEU A 42 5.27 -23.82 6.94
N LEU A 43 6.45 -23.64 6.32
CA LEU A 43 7.44 -24.72 6.17
C LEU A 43 8.59 -24.68 7.19
N GLY A 44 8.57 -23.70 8.10
CA GLY A 44 9.62 -23.50 9.09
C GLY A 44 10.12 -22.07 9.11
N GLY A 45 11.37 -21.87 9.47
CA GLY A 45 11.96 -20.53 9.53
C GLY A 45 13.35 -20.53 10.16
N HIS A 46 13.87 -19.33 10.39
CA HIS A 46 15.15 -19.12 11.05
C HIS A 46 15.03 -18.02 12.11
N THR A 47 15.65 -18.24 13.26
CA THR A 47 15.69 -17.30 14.37
C THR A 47 17.12 -16.96 14.73
N ILE A 48 17.44 -15.68 14.84
CA ILE A 48 18.74 -15.19 15.31
C ILE A 48 18.54 -14.20 16.46
N ALA A 49 19.55 -14.05 17.32
CA ALA A 49 19.58 -12.99 18.31
C ALA A 49 19.95 -11.66 17.65
N ASP A 50 19.23 -10.60 18.00
CA ASP A 50 19.47 -9.23 17.51
C ASP A 50 19.20 -8.24 18.64
N SER A 51 19.69 -7.03 18.53
CA SER A 51 19.40 -5.89 19.42
C SER A 51 18.09 -5.19 19.10
N GLU A 52 17.50 -5.48 17.94
CA GLU A 52 16.20 -4.95 17.51
C GLU A 52 15.28 -6.08 17.09
N GLN A 53 14.05 -6.05 17.60
CA GLN A 53 13.02 -7.01 17.20
C GLN A 53 12.62 -6.80 15.73
N LYS A 54 12.80 -7.86 14.91
CA LYS A 54 12.33 -7.88 13.51
C LYS A 54 11.63 -9.20 13.23
N TYR A 55 10.54 -9.14 12.49
CA TYR A 55 9.82 -10.31 12.01
C TYR A 55 9.41 -10.12 10.56
N GLY A 56 9.54 -11.16 9.78
CA GLY A 56 9.16 -11.17 8.39
C GLY A 56 8.91 -12.57 7.85
N LEU A 57 8.40 -12.63 6.65
CA LEU A 57 8.14 -13.87 5.92
C LEU A 57 8.86 -13.84 4.58
N SER A 58 9.49 -14.96 4.22
CA SER A 58 9.82 -15.23 2.83
C SER A 58 8.72 -16.11 2.24
N VAL A 59 7.99 -15.56 1.26
CA VAL A 59 6.80 -16.18 0.68
C VAL A 59 7.07 -16.66 -0.73
N ASN A 60 6.73 -17.93 -1.02
CA ASN A 60 6.71 -18.47 -2.36
C ASN A 60 5.28 -18.55 -2.87
N GLY A 61 5.09 -18.23 -4.12
CA GLY A 61 3.79 -18.27 -4.78
C GLY A 61 3.89 -18.78 -6.20
N ILE A 62 2.75 -19.06 -6.79
CA ILE A 62 2.62 -19.48 -8.17
C ILE A 62 1.67 -18.57 -8.93
N ILE A 63 1.93 -18.41 -10.22
CA ILE A 63 1.05 -17.67 -11.12
C ILE A 63 1.15 -18.25 -12.53
N ASN A 64 0.01 -18.24 -13.24
CA ASN A 64 0.03 -18.50 -14.67
C ASN A 64 0.74 -17.34 -15.38
N PRO A 65 1.82 -17.58 -16.14
CA PRO A 65 2.57 -16.51 -16.82
C PRO A 65 1.72 -15.61 -17.74
N LYS A 66 0.61 -16.12 -18.26
CA LYS A 66 -0.33 -15.35 -19.10
C LYS A 66 -1.27 -14.44 -18.29
N LYS A 67 -1.33 -14.59 -16.97
CA LYS A 67 -2.21 -13.85 -16.04
C LYS A 67 -1.44 -12.93 -15.08
N ILE A 68 -0.15 -12.73 -15.30
CA ILE A 68 0.67 -11.84 -14.46
C ILE A 68 0.22 -10.40 -14.66
N TRP A 69 -0.08 -9.73 -13.57
CA TRP A 69 -0.24 -8.27 -13.54
C TRP A 69 1.11 -7.62 -13.28
N ARG A 70 1.67 -7.01 -14.31
CA ARG A 70 2.91 -6.24 -14.20
C ARG A 70 2.59 -4.83 -13.73
N ASN A 71 3.57 -4.15 -13.11
CA ASN A 71 3.36 -2.77 -12.67
C ASN A 71 3.40 -1.74 -13.82
N ASN A 72 4.12 -2.01 -14.90
CA ASN A 72 4.42 -1.07 -15.97
C ASN A 72 3.71 -1.35 -17.31
N THR A 73 2.51 -1.97 -17.26
CA THR A 73 1.74 -2.34 -18.45
C THR A 73 0.40 -1.60 -18.56
N ALA A 74 0.19 -0.57 -17.75
CA ALA A 74 -0.97 0.31 -17.84
C ALA A 74 -1.01 1.04 -19.20
N LYS A 75 -2.21 1.20 -19.74
CA LYS A 75 -2.47 1.76 -21.09
C LYS A 75 -3.09 3.14 -20.97
N ILE A 76 -2.83 3.99 -21.96
CA ILE A 76 -3.53 5.27 -22.10
C ILE A 76 -5.05 5.04 -22.11
N GLY A 77 -5.78 5.79 -21.28
CA GLY A 77 -7.21 5.64 -21.05
C GLY A 77 -7.60 4.70 -19.93
N ASP A 78 -6.65 3.95 -19.34
CA ASP A 78 -6.91 3.23 -18.11
C ASP A 78 -7.05 4.21 -16.94
N VAL A 79 -7.81 3.80 -15.92
CA VAL A 79 -7.86 4.45 -14.62
C VAL A 79 -7.23 3.56 -13.56
N ILE A 80 -6.73 4.16 -12.48
CA ILE A 80 -6.11 3.44 -11.38
C ILE A 80 -7.02 3.51 -10.16
N ILE A 81 -7.37 2.34 -9.62
CA ILE A 81 -8.18 2.17 -8.41
C ILE A 81 -7.27 1.81 -7.25
N LEU A 82 -7.40 2.53 -6.11
CA LEU A 82 -6.71 2.22 -4.86
C LEU A 82 -7.66 1.48 -3.92
N THR A 83 -7.16 0.40 -3.26
CA THR A 83 -8.00 -0.51 -2.47
C THR A 83 -7.84 -0.40 -0.95
N LYS A 84 -6.89 0.39 -0.44
CA LYS A 84 -6.77 0.76 0.99
C LYS A 84 -6.39 2.22 1.12
N PRO A 85 -6.76 2.88 2.23
CA PRO A 85 -6.37 4.27 2.47
C PRO A 85 -4.86 4.36 2.75
N ILE A 86 -4.30 5.57 2.56
CA ILE A 86 -2.91 5.90 2.93
C ILE A 86 -2.86 6.67 4.25
N GLY A 87 -1.65 6.78 4.84
CA GLY A 87 -1.38 7.45 6.12
C GLY A 87 -0.84 6.52 7.20
N LEU A 88 -0.59 5.24 6.88
CA LEU A 88 -0.12 4.23 7.84
C LEU A 88 1.30 4.52 8.34
N GLY A 89 2.19 5.06 7.52
CA GLY A 89 3.56 5.39 7.95
C GLY A 89 3.59 6.46 9.02
N ILE A 90 2.82 7.52 8.84
CA ILE A 90 2.65 8.59 9.84
C ILE A 90 2.07 8.02 11.13
N LEU A 91 1.02 7.19 11.03
CA LEU A 91 0.36 6.63 12.21
C LEU A 91 1.22 5.60 12.94
N THR A 92 1.97 4.76 12.24
CA THR A 92 2.91 3.84 12.89
C THR A 92 4.08 4.59 13.54
N THR A 93 4.48 5.74 13.00
CA THR A 93 5.45 6.64 13.64
C THR A 93 4.88 7.28 14.90
N ALA A 94 3.62 7.72 14.87
CA ALA A 94 2.91 8.21 16.05
C ALA A 94 2.71 7.13 17.12
N LEU A 95 2.46 5.88 16.71
CA LEU A 95 2.39 4.72 17.59
C LEU A 95 3.73 4.49 18.33
N LYS A 96 4.85 4.48 17.61
CA LYS A 96 6.19 4.38 18.23
C LYS A 96 6.49 5.49 19.23
N ALA A 97 5.91 6.66 19.00
CA ALA A 97 6.02 7.82 19.91
C ALA A 97 5.00 7.79 21.07
N ASN A 98 4.21 6.71 21.23
CA ASN A 98 3.13 6.55 22.23
C ASN A 98 2.09 7.71 22.19
N LYS A 99 1.69 8.13 20.99
CA LYS A 99 0.78 9.28 20.79
C LYS A 99 -0.59 8.88 20.25
N LEU A 100 -0.84 7.59 19.99
CA LEU A 100 -2.12 7.12 19.49
C LEU A 100 -3.05 6.68 20.60
N GLU A 101 -4.32 6.92 20.42
CA GLU A 101 -5.39 6.36 21.23
C GLU A 101 -5.66 4.89 20.83
N SER A 102 -6.20 4.10 21.75
CA SER A 102 -6.42 2.66 21.56
C SER A 102 -7.32 2.35 20.36
N ASN A 103 -8.35 3.14 20.12
CA ASN A 103 -9.25 2.98 18.97
C ASN A 103 -8.51 3.18 17.62
N THR A 104 -7.60 4.14 17.57
CA THR A 104 -6.77 4.37 16.37
C THR A 104 -5.77 3.23 16.16
N ILE A 105 -5.18 2.71 17.24
CA ILE A 105 -4.29 1.53 17.19
C ILE A 105 -5.04 0.32 16.63
N GLU A 106 -6.25 0.05 17.12
CA GLU A 106 -7.08 -1.05 16.62
C GLU A 106 -7.42 -0.88 15.14
N LYS A 107 -7.84 0.34 14.73
CA LYS A 107 -8.16 0.69 13.35
C LYS A 107 -6.99 0.42 12.40
N ILE A 108 -5.79 0.94 12.72
CA ILE A 108 -4.62 0.76 11.84
C ILE A 108 -4.11 -0.68 11.85
N SER A 109 -4.20 -1.37 12.99
CA SER A 109 -3.83 -2.79 13.08
C SER A 109 -4.72 -3.66 12.19
N LYS A 110 -6.03 -3.38 12.15
CA LYS A 110 -6.97 -4.04 11.23
C LYS A 110 -6.58 -3.80 9.78
N ILE A 111 -6.35 -2.54 9.37
CA ILE A 111 -5.97 -2.20 7.99
C ILE A 111 -4.66 -2.89 7.59
N MET A 112 -3.64 -2.87 8.47
CA MET A 112 -2.34 -3.49 8.19
C MET A 112 -2.41 -5.01 8.13
N SER A 113 -3.23 -5.64 8.98
CA SER A 113 -3.39 -7.10 9.02
C SER A 113 -4.30 -7.66 7.93
N GLU A 114 -5.08 -6.83 7.25
CA GLU A 114 -5.92 -7.24 6.12
C GLU A 114 -5.04 -7.60 4.91
N LEU A 115 -5.21 -8.83 4.38
CA LEU A 115 -4.51 -9.26 3.19
C LEU A 115 -5.09 -8.61 1.93
N ASN A 116 -4.25 -8.31 0.94
CA ASN A 116 -4.71 -7.89 -0.38
C ASN A 116 -5.34 -9.05 -1.20
N LEU A 117 -5.51 -10.21 -0.58
CA LEU A 117 -6.07 -11.42 -1.17
C LEU A 117 -7.50 -11.21 -1.69
N LYS A 118 -8.35 -10.55 -0.90
CA LYS A 118 -9.74 -10.27 -1.26
C LYS A 118 -9.82 -9.37 -2.50
N SER A 119 -9.11 -8.25 -2.47
CA SER A 119 -9.00 -7.33 -3.62
C SER A 119 -8.47 -8.04 -4.87
N LYS A 120 -7.44 -8.88 -4.71
CA LYS A 120 -6.89 -9.70 -5.80
C LYS A 120 -7.94 -10.66 -6.38
N ASN A 121 -8.65 -11.42 -5.54
CA ASN A 121 -9.63 -12.41 -5.98
C ASN A 121 -10.79 -11.76 -6.75
N ILE A 122 -11.24 -10.59 -6.31
CA ILE A 122 -12.25 -9.81 -7.02
C ILE A 122 -11.71 -9.33 -8.37
N ALA A 123 -10.53 -8.70 -8.35
CA ALA A 123 -9.91 -8.12 -9.54
C ALA A 123 -9.58 -9.16 -10.63
N GLN A 124 -9.34 -10.43 -10.26
CA GLN A 124 -9.12 -11.52 -11.23
C GLN A 124 -10.30 -11.78 -12.18
N ASN A 125 -11.51 -11.31 -11.84
CA ASN A 125 -12.70 -11.40 -12.71
C ASN A 125 -12.75 -10.28 -13.77
N TYR A 126 -11.76 -9.37 -13.77
CA TYR A 126 -11.68 -8.20 -14.65
C TYR A 126 -10.38 -8.20 -15.45
N LYS A 127 -10.33 -7.39 -16.51
CA LYS A 127 -9.11 -7.24 -17.33
C LYS A 127 -8.17 -6.19 -16.74
N ILE A 128 -7.49 -6.55 -15.67
CA ILE A 128 -6.47 -5.68 -15.06
C ILE A 128 -5.27 -5.57 -16.01
N SER A 129 -4.92 -4.35 -16.39
CA SER A 129 -3.81 -4.06 -17.31
C SER A 129 -2.47 -3.90 -16.61
N ALA A 130 -2.48 -3.38 -15.36
CA ALA A 130 -1.30 -3.28 -14.51
C ALA A 130 -1.71 -3.29 -13.03
N CYS A 131 -0.77 -3.67 -12.16
CA CYS A 131 -1.00 -3.68 -10.72
C CYS A 131 0.32 -3.48 -9.96
N THR A 132 0.28 -2.71 -8.88
CA THR A 132 1.31 -2.70 -7.83
C THR A 132 0.65 -2.65 -6.47
N ASP A 133 1.37 -3.05 -5.42
CA ASP A 133 1.00 -2.79 -4.03
C ASP A 133 1.70 -1.52 -3.53
N ILE A 134 1.04 -0.81 -2.63
CA ILE A 134 1.55 0.45 -2.09
C ILE A 134 2.25 0.17 -0.77
N THR A 135 3.58 0.35 -0.75
CA THR A 135 4.42 0.05 0.41
C THR A 135 5.41 1.19 0.70
N GLY A 136 6.66 0.89 0.99
CA GLY A 136 7.66 1.81 1.52
C GLY A 136 7.98 3.04 0.68
N PHE A 137 7.79 2.99 -0.64
CA PHE A 137 8.01 4.15 -1.52
C PHE A 137 6.85 5.16 -1.56
N GLY A 138 5.79 4.89 -0.79
CA GLY A 138 4.60 5.74 -0.75
C GLY A 138 3.74 5.65 -2.01
N LEU A 139 2.60 6.35 -2.00
CA LEU A 139 1.68 6.30 -3.13
C LEU A 139 2.34 6.77 -4.43
N LEU A 140 2.95 7.96 -4.42
CA LEU A 140 3.53 8.54 -5.64
C LEU A 140 4.72 7.73 -6.16
N GLY A 141 5.54 7.12 -5.28
CA GLY A 141 6.65 6.28 -5.70
C GLY A 141 6.18 5.06 -6.48
N HIS A 142 5.18 4.36 -5.97
CA HIS A 142 4.62 3.19 -6.65
C HIS A 142 3.81 3.54 -7.89
N LEU A 143 3.09 4.68 -7.89
CA LEU A 143 2.43 5.17 -9.10
C LEU A 143 3.43 5.56 -10.20
N LEU A 144 4.60 6.10 -9.84
CA LEU A 144 5.65 6.40 -10.80
C LEU A 144 6.14 5.13 -11.52
N GLU A 145 6.25 3.99 -10.81
CA GLU A 145 6.59 2.70 -11.41
C GLU A 145 5.54 2.20 -12.42
N MET A 146 4.29 2.66 -12.31
CA MET A 146 3.22 2.33 -13.27
C MET A 146 3.28 3.16 -14.54
N THR A 147 4.13 4.19 -14.61
CA THR A 147 4.36 4.96 -15.82
C THR A 147 5.37 4.29 -16.75
N THR A 148 5.36 4.67 -18.01
CA THR A 148 6.34 4.25 -19.01
C THR A 148 6.95 5.49 -19.70
N LYS A 149 7.87 5.30 -20.64
CA LYS A 149 8.36 6.41 -21.46
C LYS A 149 7.24 7.12 -22.26
N ASN A 150 6.14 6.43 -22.54
CA ASN A 150 5.03 6.92 -23.36
C ASN A 150 3.81 7.37 -22.55
N THR A 151 3.81 7.20 -21.23
CA THR A 151 2.67 7.48 -20.36
C THR A 151 3.04 8.37 -19.20
N SER A 152 2.08 9.16 -18.74
CA SER A 152 2.05 9.92 -17.50
C SER A 152 0.75 9.61 -16.75
N LEU A 153 0.66 10.03 -15.50
CA LEU A 153 -0.54 9.90 -14.68
C LEU A 153 -1.10 11.28 -14.32
N GLU A 154 -2.40 11.44 -14.49
CA GLU A 154 -3.20 12.48 -13.82
C GLU A 154 -3.75 11.89 -12.54
N ILE A 155 -3.42 12.49 -11.39
CA ILE A 155 -3.76 11.99 -10.07
C ILE A 155 -4.80 12.93 -9.46
N TYR A 156 -5.96 12.39 -9.13
CA TYR A 156 -7.08 13.11 -8.55
C TYR A 156 -6.94 13.16 -7.03
N SER A 157 -6.30 14.21 -6.53
CA SER A 157 -5.94 14.32 -5.11
C SER A 157 -7.14 14.16 -4.17
N ASN A 158 -8.28 14.76 -4.52
CA ASN A 158 -9.51 14.69 -3.72
C ASN A 158 -10.15 13.29 -3.66
N ASN A 159 -9.71 12.37 -4.54
CA ASN A 159 -10.22 11.00 -4.58
C ASN A 159 -9.35 10.02 -3.78
N ILE A 160 -8.20 10.46 -3.29
CA ILE A 160 -7.27 9.60 -2.56
C ILE A 160 -7.82 9.35 -1.15
N PRO A 161 -8.13 8.08 -0.80
CA PRO A 161 -8.60 7.77 0.54
C PRO A 161 -7.48 7.94 1.57
N LEU A 162 -7.75 8.74 2.60
CA LEU A 162 -6.84 9.02 3.71
C LEU A 162 -7.38 8.45 5.02
N ILE A 163 -6.48 8.02 5.89
CA ILE A 163 -6.81 7.80 7.29
C ILE A 163 -6.80 9.17 7.97
N GLU A 164 -7.96 9.66 8.39
CA GLU A 164 -8.13 11.04 8.88
C GLU A 164 -7.16 11.42 9.99
N GLU A 165 -6.89 10.51 10.91
CA GLU A 165 -5.97 10.72 12.02
C GLU A 165 -4.53 11.00 11.53
N SER A 166 -4.15 10.50 10.34
CA SER A 166 -2.83 10.78 9.76
C SER A 166 -2.62 12.26 9.46
N ILE A 167 -3.67 12.98 9.08
CA ILE A 167 -3.64 14.42 8.83
C ILE A 167 -3.24 15.18 10.11
N ILE A 168 -3.82 14.77 11.25
CA ILE A 168 -3.57 15.41 12.55
C ILE A 168 -2.09 15.28 12.92
N PHE A 169 -1.52 14.09 12.73
CA PHE A 169 -0.12 13.84 13.08
C PHE A 169 0.85 14.41 12.07
N ALA A 170 0.50 14.45 10.78
CA ALA A 170 1.27 15.16 9.77
C ALA A 170 1.38 16.65 10.06
N LYS A 171 0.27 17.32 10.44
CA LYS A 171 0.27 18.73 10.90
C LYS A 171 1.15 18.97 12.12
N LYS A 172 1.33 17.98 12.98
CA LYS A 172 2.24 18.03 14.14
C LYS A 172 3.71 17.70 13.79
N GLY A 173 4.01 17.46 12.52
CA GLY A 173 5.35 17.09 12.07
C GLY A 173 5.79 15.67 12.43
N ILE A 174 4.86 14.79 12.81
CA ILE A 174 5.15 13.37 13.10
C ILE A 174 5.09 12.61 11.79
N ILE A 175 6.24 12.56 11.11
CA ILE A 175 6.38 12.02 9.76
C ILE A 175 7.59 11.08 9.76
N PRO A 176 7.48 9.87 9.18
CA PRO A 176 8.63 8.97 9.09
C PRO A 176 9.72 9.55 8.18
N GLY A 177 10.99 9.32 8.53
CA GLY A 177 12.11 9.74 7.71
C GLY A 177 12.07 9.22 6.28
N GLY A 178 11.54 8.01 6.08
CA GLY A 178 11.33 7.42 4.76
C GLY A 178 10.42 8.25 3.85
N SER A 179 9.43 8.95 4.40
CA SER A 179 8.53 9.81 3.61
C SER A 179 9.26 11.03 3.03
N TYR A 180 10.20 11.60 3.79
CA TYR A 180 11.06 12.69 3.28
C TYR A 180 12.03 12.19 2.20
N ALA A 181 12.64 11.02 2.41
CA ALA A 181 13.51 10.40 1.41
C ALA A 181 12.74 10.09 0.11
N ASN A 182 11.52 9.58 0.21
CA ASN A 182 10.64 9.36 -0.94
C ASN A 182 10.35 10.65 -1.69
N LYS A 183 10.03 11.74 -0.96
CA LYS A 183 9.79 13.05 -1.57
C LYS A 183 11.02 13.56 -2.29
N GLU A 184 12.18 13.53 -1.66
CA GLU A 184 13.45 13.97 -2.27
C GLU A 184 13.76 13.20 -3.56
N ALA A 185 13.53 11.89 -3.57
CA ALA A 185 13.84 11.02 -4.69
C ALA A 185 13.03 11.31 -5.95
N ILE A 186 11.74 11.69 -5.82
CA ILE A 186 10.84 11.75 -6.98
C ILE A 186 10.07 13.07 -7.15
N HIS A 187 10.24 14.05 -6.26
CA HIS A 187 9.52 15.33 -6.33
C HIS A 187 9.70 16.02 -7.70
N ASN A 188 10.87 15.90 -8.30
CA ASN A 188 11.17 16.45 -9.64
C ASN A 188 10.42 15.76 -10.78
N LYS A 189 9.71 14.65 -10.53
CA LYS A 189 8.82 13.97 -11.48
C LYS A 189 7.36 14.35 -11.29
N CYS A 190 7.06 15.16 -10.28
CA CYS A 190 5.72 15.55 -9.88
C CYS A 190 5.44 17.00 -10.32
N ASN A 191 4.23 17.23 -10.80
CA ASN A 191 3.68 18.56 -11.05
C ASN A 191 2.41 18.71 -10.19
N PHE A 192 2.40 19.67 -9.28
CA PHE A 192 1.29 19.92 -8.36
C PHE A 192 0.43 21.08 -8.87
N ASN A 193 -0.76 20.77 -9.37
CA ASN A 193 -1.79 21.73 -9.78
C ASN A 193 -3.05 21.52 -8.93
N LEU A 194 -2.90 21.67 -7.64
CA LEU A 194 -3.92 21.36 -6.63
C LEU A 194 -4.98 22.46 -6.52
N ALA A 195 -6.23 22.07 -6.30
CA ALA A 195 -7.32 22.96 -5.95
C ALA A 195 -6.98 23.77 -4.69
N GLN A 196 -7.63 24.96 -4.50
CA GLN A 196 -7.30 25.85 -3.37
C GLN A 196 -7.60 25.24 -2.00
N ASP A 197 -8.59 24.37 -1.92
CA ASP A 197 -9.06 23.67 -0.72
C ASP A 197 -8.39 22.31 -0.49
N SER A 198 -7.49 21.89 -1.39
CA SER A 198 -6.82 20.60 -1.24
C SER A 198 -5.89 20.58 -0.02
N ILE A 199 -6.08 19.58 0.85
CA ILE A 199 -5.22 19.33 2.01
C ILE A 199 -3.74 19.11 1.61
N PHE A 200 -3.50 18.62 0.41
CA PHE A 200 -2.15 18.34 -0.08
C PHE A 200 -1.36 19.60 -0.47
N ARG A 201 -1.97 20.78 -0.49
CA ARG A 201 -1.22 22.05 -0.61
C ARG A 201 -0.30 22.28 0.58
N GLU A 202 -0.77 21.92 1.77
CA GLU A 202 -0.01 22.08 3.01
C GLU A 202 0.73 20.80 3.41
N LEU A 203 0.14 19.65 3.05
CA LEU A 203 0.58 18.33 3.51
C LEU A 203 0.83 17.38 2.33
N ASP A 204 1.54 17.84 1.31
CA ASP A 204 1.91 17.00 0.17
C ASP A 204 2.72 15.75 0.57
N ILE A 205 3.37 15.82 1.72
CA ILE A 205 4.14 14.70 2.31
C ILE A 205 3.29 13.45 2.54
N LEU A 206 1.95 13.58 2.71
CA LEU A 206 1.03 12.44 2.81
C LEU A 206 1.06 11.55 1.57
N LEU A 207 1.30 12.13 0.39
CA LEU A 207 1.39 11.39 -0.88
C LEU A 207 2.70 10.58 -1.00
N PHE A 208 3.71 10.96 -0.23
CA PHE A 208 5.01 10.28 -0.17
C PHE A 208 5.13 9.38 1.07
N ASP A 209 4.07 9.33 1.92
CA ASP A 209 4.11 8.57 3.18
C ASP A 209 4.37 7.08 2.94
N ALA A 210 5.43 6.57 3.59
CA ALA A 210 5.83 5.18 3.50
C ALA A 210 4.76 4.27 4.10
N GLN A 211 4.06 3.49 3.28
CA GLN A 211 2.97 2.64 3.75
C GLN A 211 3.46 1.31 4.30
N THR A 212 2.84 0.86 5.40
CA THR A 212 2.99 -0.48 5.94
C THR A 212 1.77 -1.30 5.52
N SER A 213 1.97 -2.34 4.71
CA SER A 213 0.88 -3.22 4.24
C SER A 213 -0.28 -2.46 3.57
N GLY A 214 0.04 -1.53 2.67
CA GLY A 214 -0.95 -0.77 1.93
C GLY A 214 -1.75 -1.60 0.92
N GLY A 215 -2.65 -0.92 0.21
CA GLY A 215 -3.55 -1.54 -0.77
C GLY A 215 -2.90 -1.82 -2.12
N LEU A 216 -3.70 -2.37 -3.02
CA LEU A 216 -3.37 -2.49 -4.43
C LEU A 216 -3.74 -1.21 -5.19
N ALA A 217 -2.88 -0.82 -6.13
CA ALA A 217 -3.19 0.11 -7.19
C ALA A 217 -3.45 -0.71 -8.47
N LEU A 218 -4.71 -0.74 -8.92
CA LEU A 218 -5.19 -1.57 -10.01
C LEU A 218 -5.49 -0.70 -11.22
N ALA A 219 -4.78 -0.86 -12.33
CA ALA A 219 -5.08 -0.19 -13.59
C ALA A 219 -6.07 -1.02 -14.41
N ILE A 220 -7.14 -0.39 -14.86
CA ILE A 220 -8.23 -1.02 -15.60
C ILE A 220 -8.82 -0.03 -16.61
N ASN A 221 -9.40 -0.54 -17.69
CA ASN A 221 -10.14 0.29 -18.63
C ASN A 221 -11.24 1.11 -17.92
N GLU A 222 -11.33 2.40 -18.22
CA GLU A 222 -12.27 3.33 -17.59
C GLU A 222 -13.73 2.85 -17.62
N ASN A 223 -14.15 2.19 -18.71
CA ASN A 223 -15.52 1.68 -18.85
C ASN A 223 -15.85 0.52 -17.91
N GLU A 224 -14.85 -0.19 -17.38
CA GLU A 224 -15.03 -1.31 -16.45
C GLU A 224 -14.82 -0.89 -14.98
N ALA A 225 -14.26 0.31 -14.74
CA ALA A 225 -13.84 0.77 -13.42
C ALA A 225 -15.01 0.81 -12.40
N ASN A 226 -16.15 1.37 -12.79
CA ASN A 226 -17.30 1.48 -11.89
C ASN A 226 -17.84 0.11 -11.45
N LYS A 227 -17.82 -0.89 -12.34
CA LYS A 227 -18.23 -2.26 -12.01
C LYS A 227 -17.28 -2.90 -11.01
N LEU A 228 -15.96 -2.71 -11.21
CA LEU A 228 -14.97 -3.23 -10.28
C LEU A 228 -15.07 -2.54 -8.91
N ILE A 229 -15.22 -1.21 -8.88
CA ILE A 229 -15.39 -0.47 -7.62
C ILE A 229 -16.63 -0.94 -6.86
N GLN A 230 -17.77 -1.08 -7.55
CA GLN A 230 -18.98 -1.56 -6.90
C GLN A 230 -18.77 -2.96 -6.32
N HIS A 231 -18.19 -3.88 -7.07
CA HIS A 231 -17.89 -5.23 -6.58
C HIS A 231 -16.94 -5.23 -5.38
N LEU A 232 -15.90 -4.36 -5.40
CA LEU A 232 -15.00 -4.19 -4.27
C LEU A 232 -15.73 -3.68 -3.01
N LYS A 233 -16.63 -2.70 -3.17
CA LYS A 233 -17.42 -2.13 -2.07
C LYS A 233 -18.45 -3.12 -1.52
N ASP A 234 -19.16 -3.82 -2.38
CA ASP A 234 -20.13 -4.85 -1.98
C ASP A 234 -19.47 -5.95 -1.13
N GLU A 235 -18.19 -6.17 -1.36
CA GLU A 235 -17.38 -7.12 -0.61
C GLU A 235 -16.62 -6.46 0.58
N GLY A 236 -16.96 -5.22 0.95
CA GLY A 236 -16.46 -4.52 2.15
C GLY A 236 -15.15 -3.77 1.96
N ILE A 237 -14.69 -3.52 0.73
CA ILE A 237 -13.53 -2.65 0.45
C ILE A 237 -14.07 -1.24 0.14
N GLU A 238 -14.63 -0.61 1.18
CA GLU A 238 -15.38 0.64 1.10
C GLU A 238 -14.58 1.82 0.52
N CYS A 239 -13.28 1.86 0.78
CA CYS A 239 -12.39 2.94 0.34
C CYS A 239 -11.99 2.84 -1.14
N ALA A 240 -12.38 1.76 -1.86
CA ALA A 240 -12.03 1.59 -3.27
C ALA A 240 -12.52 2.77 -4.11
N ASN A 241 -11.58 3.46 -4.77
CA ASN A 241 -11.89 4.65 -5.57
C ASN A 241 -10.91 4.82 -6.73
N VAL A 242 -11.36 5.47 -7.81
CA VAL A 242 -10.46 5.92 -8.89
C VAL A 242 -9.65 7.10 -8.37
N ILE A 243 -8.34 6.93 -8.33
CA ILE A 243 -7.40 7.96 -7.87
C ILE A 243 -6.56 8.58 -8.99
N SER A 244 -6.55 7.97 -10.17
CA SER A 244 -5.69 8.43 -11.26
C SER A 244 -6.19 7.95 -12.63
N LYS A 245 -5.77 8.66 -13.68
CA LYS A 245 -5.94 8.28 -15.07
C LYS A 245 -4.59 8.23 -15.78
N VAL A 246 -4.41 7.21 -16.60
CA VAL A 246 -3.24 7.04 -17.48
C VAL A 246 -3.44 7.87 -18.74
N VAL A 247 -2.53 8.78 -19.00
CA VAL A 247 -2.58 9.71 -20.14
C VAL A 247 -1.31 9.59 -20.98
N GLU A 248 -1.32 10.22 -22.16
CA GLU A 248 -0.12 10.36 -22.96
C GLU A 248 1.00 11.06 -22.18
N ASN A 249 2.23 10.77 -22.54
CA ASN A 249 3.39 11.30 -21.84
C ASN A 249 3.38 12.83 -21.82
N LYS A 250 3.49 13.39 -20.61
CA LYS A 250 3.63 14.82 -20.33
C LYS A 250 5.05 15.13 -19.86
N GLU A 251 5.36 16.40 -19.70
CA GLU A 251 6.62 16.87 -19.15
C GLU A 251 6.91 16.23 -17.79
N SER A 252 5.93 16.26 -16.88
CA SER A 252 5.99 15.55 -15.61
C SER A 252 5.27 14.20 -15.69
N LYS A 253 5.86 13.18 -15.07
CA LYS A 253 5.28 11.82 -15.04
C LYS A 253 4.04 11.74 -14.17
N LEU A 254 4.01 12.48 -13.08
CA LEU A 254 2.91 12.52 -12.12
C LEU A 254 2.34 13.95 -12.09
N ASN A 255 1.10 14.11 -12.49
CA ASN A 255 0.39 15.40 -12.50
C ASN A 255 -0.73 15.31 -11.45
N ILE A 256 -0.53 15.96 -10.32
CA ILE A 256 -1.45 15.95 -9.17
C ILE A 256 -2.41 17.13 -9.33
N LEU A 257 -3.71 16.81 -9.42
CA LEU A 257 -4.80 17.73 -9.70
C LEU A 257 -5.69 17.93 -8.47
#